data_f9f9d429cb350b2a614ada07720ca464
#
_entry.id   f9f9d429cb350b2a614ada07720ca464
#
_cell.length_a   1.000
_cell.length_b   1.000
_cell.length_c   1.000
_cell.angle_alpha   90.00
_cell.angle_beta   90.00
_cell.angle_gamma   90.00
#
_symmetry.space_group_name_H-M   'P 1'
#
loop_
_entity.id
_entity.type
_entity.pdbx_description
1 polymer ?
#
loop_
_entity_poly.entity_id
_entity_poly.type
_entity_poly.pdbx_seq_one_letter_code
_entity_poly.pdbx_strand_id
1 'polypeptide(L)'
;MNERIENVLNAANLNWTVRQENVVTESNLPIIGHTAIVREDNNDVLSVMSDGYYPYQNHELIELLDRVSGLTGLEVVKGGNFKGGRRVYVQLKSDDLKLGNDKIEGYLTGINSFDGSTSLAFGPSNITISCMNSFFAAFKELDTKIRHTKNMTIKVDEVCRSLEKLKDQEQIIFENIRQLSETRFDDVIKDRVVKSLFNVKQEVDLNDEEQTSTQLKNKLSRFYIDLNGELQQKGDNLWGLFSGITKY
;
A
#
# COMPACT_ATOMS: atom_id res chain seq x y z
N MET A 1 -17.68 -21.79 -6.07
CA MET A 1 -16.91 -20.52 -6.16
C MET A 1 -17.60 -19.66 -7.20
N ASN A 2 -17.72 -18.36 -7.02
CA ASN A 2 -18.36 -17.47 -7.99
C ASN A 2 -17.41 -17.34 -9.21
N GLU A 3 -17.94 -17.42 -10.44
CA GLU A 3 -17.18 -17.31 -11.70
C GLU A 3 -16.29 -16.05 -11.75
N ARG A 4 -16.76 -14.95 -11.16
CA ARG A 4 -16.01 -13.70 -11.06
C ARG A 4 -14.75 -13.84 -10.19
N ILE A 5 -14.86 -14.51 -9.04
CA ILE A 5 -13.71 -14.75 -8.15
C ILE A 5 -12.68 -15.62 -8.84
N GLU A 6 -13.12 -16.64 -9.58
CA GLU A 6 -12.25 -17.51 -10.36
C GLU A 6 -11.52 -16.76 -11.47
N ASN A 7 -12.22 -15.86 -12.18
CA ASN A 7 -11.61 -15.01 -13.20
C ASN A 7 -10.53 -14.08 -12.60
N VAL A 8 -10.77 -13.52 -11.41
CA VAL A 8 -9.79 -12.69 -10.68
C VAL A 8 -8.58 -13.52 -10.27
N LEU A 9 -8.79 -14.71 -9.70
CA LEU A 9 -7.71 -15.62 -9.30
C LEU A 9 -6.82 -16.00 -10.48
N ASN A 10 -7.42 -16.31 -11.62
CA ASN A 10 -6.71 -16.65 -12.84
C ASN A 10 -5.93 -15.47 -13.40
N ALA A 11 -6.54 -14.28 -13.48
CA ALA A 11 -5.89 -13.06 -13.96
C ALA A 11 -4.71 -12.63 -13.08
N ALA A 12 -4.81 -12.85 -11.76
CA ALA A 12 -3.76 -12.56 -10.79
C ALA A 12 -2.70 -13.68 -10.67
N ASN A 13 -2.87 -14.82 -11.35
CA ASN A 13 -2.05 -16.02 -11.15
C ASN A 13 -2.03 -16.50 -9.68
N LEU A 14 -3.19 -16.45 -9.02
CA LEU A 14 -3.41 -16.82 -7.62
C LEU A 14 -4.42 -17.99 -7.48
N ASN A 15 -4.72 -18.71 -8.57
CA ASN A 15 -5.64 -19.84 -8.59
C ASN A 15 -4.97 -21.10 -8.00
N TRP A 16 -4.53 -21.00 -6.75
CA TRP A 16 -3.95 -22.06 -5.96
C TRP A 16 -4.28 -21.84 -4.48
N THR A 17 -4.25 -22.94 -3.72
CA THR A 17 -4.52 -22.98 -2.29
C THR A 17 -3.29 -23.46 -1.53
N VAL A 18 -3.32 -23.29 -0.21
CA VAL A 18 -2.32 -23.84 0.69
C VAL A 18 -2.97 -24.77 1.70
N ARG A 19 -2.23 -25.80 2.12
CA ARG A 19 -2.58 -26.69 3.22
C ARG A 19 -1.52 -26.59 4.33
N GLN A 20 -1.91 -27.04 5.50
CA GLN A 20 -0.98 -27.17 6.63
C GLN A 20 -0.57 -28.64 6.76
N GLU A 21 0.73 -28.87 6.91
CA GLU A 21 1.29 -30.21 7.10
C GLU A 21 2.12 -30.28 8.39
N ASN A 22 2.19 -31.48 8.98
CA ASN A 22 3.05 -31.71 10.12
C ASN A 22 4.52 -31.58 9.75
N VAL A 23 5.30 -30.97 10.64
CA VAL A 23 6.74 -30.85 10.49
C VAL A 23 7.42 -31.95 11.29
N VAL A 24 8.39 -32.62 10.66
CA VAL A 24 9.20 -33.66 11.30
C VAL A 24 10.68 -33.37 11.15
N THR A 25 11.48 -33.88 12.05
CA THR A 25 12.94 -33.88 11.91
C THR A 25 13.37 -34.87 10.84
N GLU A 26 14.65 -34.82 10.43
CA GLU A 26 15.25 -35.81 9.51
C GLU A 26 15.06 -37.26 10.00
N SER A 27 14.99 -37.47 11.32
CA SER A 27 14.72 -38.77 11.95
C SER A 27 13.23 -39.10 12.10
N ASN A 28 12.33 -38.39 11.40
CA ASN A 28 10.87 -38.53 11.45
C ASN A 28 10.26 -38.27 12.83
N LEU A 29 10.90 -37.51 13.70
CA LEU A 29 10.32 -37.09 14.97
C LEU A 29 9.44 -35.84 14.76
N PRO A 30 8.19 -35.81 15.26
CA PRO A 30 7.29 -34.69 15.05
C PRO A 30 7.80 -33.43 15.80
N ILE A 31 7.75 -32.28 15.12
CA ILE A 31 8.00 -30.96 15.71
C ILE A 31 6.65 -30.39 16.15
N ILE A 32 6.37 -30.51 17.46
CA ILE A 32 5.11 -30.07 18.02
C ILE A 32 5.00 -28.54 18.05
N GLY A 33 3.80 -28.00 17.83
CA GLY A 33 3.52 -26.58 17.85
C GLY A 33 3.86 -25.84 16.57
N HIS A 34 4.27 -26.56 15.52
CA HIS A 34 4.59 -25.98 14.20
C HIS A 34 3.97 -26.78 13.08
N THR A 35 3.59 -26.07 12.03
CA THR A 35 3.06 -26.64 10.77
C THR A 35 3.79 -26.00 9.56
N ALA A 36 4.01 -26.78 8.54
CA ALA A 36 4.46 -26.28 7.24
C ALA A 36 3.26 -25.76 6.45
N ILE A 37 3.42 -24.60 5.84
CA ILE A 37 2.45 -24.07 4.88
C ILE A 37 2.92 -24.48 3.49
N VAL A 38 2.13 -25.33 2.84
CA VAL A 38 2.49 -25.99 1.57
C VAL A 38 1.50 -25.63 0.49
N ARG A 39 1.98 -25.23 -0.68
CA ARG A 39 1.13 -25.01 -1.86
C ARG A 39 0.60 -26.34 -2.38
N GLU A 40 -0.70 -26.39 -2.71
CA GLU A 40 -1.32 -27.64 -3.17
C GLU A 40 -1.04 -27.95 -4.63
N ASP A 41 -0.78 -26.93 -5.46
CA ASP A 41 -0.59 -27.09 -6.90
C ASP A 41 0.81 -27.65 -7.27
N ASN A 42 1.84 -27.37 -6.46
CA ASN A 42 3.23 -27.74 -6.77
C ASN A 42 4.01 -28.36 -5.60
N ASN A 43 3.38 -28.44 -4.42
CA ASN A 43 3.99 -28.94 -3.18
C ASN A 43 5.18 -28.11 -2.65
N ASP A 44 5.29 -26.84 -3.06
CA ASP A 44 6.31 -25.95 -2.51
C ASP A 44 6.01 -25.59 -1.05
N VAL A 45 7.01 -25.72 -0.19
CA VAL A 45 6.95 -25.28 1.20
C VAL A 45 7.18 -23.77 1.25
N LEU A 46 6.15 -23.01 1.57
CA LEU A 46 6.23 -21.56 1.66
C LEU A 46 6.89 -21.11 2.98
N SER A 47 6.54 -21.77 4.07
CA SER A 47 7.06 -21.44 5.42
C SER A 47 6.80 -22.57 6.42
N VAL A 48 7.40 -22.45 7.59
CA VAL A 48 7.03 -23.19 8.80
C VAL A 48 6.57 -22.18 9.83
N MET A 49 5.34 -22.33 10.29
CA MET A 49 4.65 -21.40 11.17
C MET A 49 4.19 -22.11 12.45
N SER A 50 3.83 -21.34 13.48
CA SER A 50 3.17 -21.94 14.64
C SER A 50 1.81 -22.52 14.26
N ASP A 51 1.34 -23.52 14.98
CA ASP A 51 0.03 -24.16 14.78
C ASP A 51 -1.17 -23.22 15.03
N GLY A 52 -0.91 -22.06 15.62
CA GLY A 52 -1.87 -20.97 15.77
C GLY A 52 -1.99 -20.05 14.56
N TYR A 53 -1.12 -20.21 13.57
CA TYR A 53 -1.17 -19.42 12.33
C TYR A 53 -2.32 -19.87 11.43
N TYR A 54 -3.16 -18.92 11.00
CA TYR A 54 -4.22 -19.17 10.02
C TYR A 54 -3.76 -18.74 8.63
N PRO A 55 -3.56 -19.66 7.68
CA PRO A 55 -3.17 -19.31 6.32
C PRO A 55 -4.40 -18.82 5.54
N TYR A 56 -4.63 -17.51 5.51
CA TYR A 56 -5.74 -16.90 4.77
C TYR A 56 -5.58 -17.17 3.27
N GLN A 57 -6.54 -17.87 2.67
CA GLN A 57 -6.45 -18.37 1.30
C GLN A 57 -6.57 -17.24 0.26
N ASN A 58 -6.05 -17.48 -0.94
CA ASN A 58 -6.13 -16.50 -2.03
C ASN A 58 -7.58 -16.17 -2.42
N HIS A 59 -8.46 -17.18 -2.46
CA HIS A 59 -9.88 -16.95 -2.74
C HIS A 59 -10.56 -16.16 -1.63
N GLU A 60 -10.22 -16.38 -0.35
CA GLU A 60 -10.76 -15.61 0.77
C GLU A 60 -10.35 -14.13 0.66
N LEU A 61 -9.10 -13.84 0.21
CA LEU A 61 -8.65 -12.47 -0.04
C LEU A 61 -9.49 -11.78 -1.11
N ILE A 62 -9.80 -12.48 -2.20
CA ILE A 62 -10.61 -11.92 -3.28
C ILE A 62 -12.06 -11.77 -2.88
N GLU A 63 -12.63 -12.75 -2.15
CA GLU A 63 -13.96 -12.65 -1.56
C GLU A 63 -14.07 -11.45 -0.62
N LEU A 64 -13.03 -11.22 0.19
CA LEU A 64 -12.96 -10.05 1.05
C LEU A 64 -13.00 -8.76 0.24
N LEU A 65 -12.15 -8.63 -0.79
CA LEU A 65 -12.11 -7.44 -1.64
C LEU A 65 -13.43 -7.24 -2.39
N ASP A 66 -14.08 -8.30 -2.85
CA ASP A 66 -15.39 -8.25 -3.50
C ASP A 66 -16.49 -7.74 -2.54
N ARG A 67 -16.50 -8.23 -1.29
CA ARG A 67 -17.40 -7.73 -0.24
C ARG A 67 -17.16 -6.26 0.08
N VAL A 68 -15.88 -5.83 0.16
CA VAL A 68 -15.47 -4.45 0.47
C VAL A 68 -15.83 -3.50 -0.64
N SER A 69 -15.65 -3.90 -1.89
CA SER A 69 -15.98 -3.08 -3.05
C SER A 69 -17.48 -2.82 -3.22
N GLY A 70 -18.32 -3.50 -2.45
CA GLY A 70 -19.77 -3.40 -2.54
C GLY A 70 -20.31 -3.91 -3.86
N LEU A 71 -19.63 -4.89 -4.48
CA LEU A 71 -20.03 -5.54 -5.74
C LEU A 71 -20.18 -4.55 -6.92
N THR A 72 -19.51 -3.42 -6.90
CA THR A 72 -19.65 -2.36 -7.90
C THR A 72 -18.91 -2.63 -9.22
N GLY A 73 -18.55 -3.88 -9.50
CA GLY A 73 -17.94 -4.22 -10.79
C GLY A 73 -16.50 -3.75 -10.95
N LEU A 74 -15.76 -3.54 -9.86
CA LEU A 74 -14.36 -3.17 -9.93
C LEU A 74 -13.55 -4.22 -10.70
N GLU A 75 -12.78 -3.77 -11.68
CA GLU A 75 -11.94 -4.64 -12.48
C GLU A 75 -10.61 -4.91 -11.78
N VAL A 76 -10.09 -6.14 -11.94
CA VAL A 76 -8.72 -6.46 -11.52
C VAL A 76 -7.76 -5.77 -12.48
N VAL A 77 -6.99 -4.84 -11.95
CA VAL A 77 -5.94 -4.18 -12.72
C VAL A 77 -4.65 -4.95 -12.60
N LYS A 78 -4.39 -5.47 -11.42
CA LYS A 78 -3.12 -6.12 -11.11
C LYS A 78 -3.26 -7.11 -9.98
N GLY A 79 -2.58 -8.21 -10.08
CA GLY A 79 -2.44 -9.18 -9.01
C GLY A 79 -1.20 -10.02 -9.25
N GLY A 80 -0.76 -10.70 -8.23
CA GLY A 80 0.38 -11.57 -8.34
C GLY A 80 0.98 -11.97 -7.00
N ASN A 81 2.14 -12.59 -7.10
CA ASN A 81 2.86 -13.05 -5.93
C ASN A 81 4.36 -12.76 -6.04
N PHE A 82 5.01 -12.77 -4.89
CA PHE A 82 6.46 -12.67 -4.75
C PHE A 82 7.01 -13.87 -3.98
N LYS A 83 8.27 -14.19 -4.22
CA LYS A 83 9.00 -15.28 -3.55
C LYS A 83 8.28 -16.62 -3.62
N GLY A 84 7.81 -16.99 -4.82
CA GLY A 84 7.18 -18.29 -5.07
C GLY A 84 5.80 -18.46 -4.42
N GLY A 85 5.10 -17.38 -4.11
CA GLY A 85 3.77 -17.43 -3.48
C GLY A 85 3.77 -17.06 -1.99
N ARG A 86 4.93 -16.81 -1.37
CA ARG A 86 5.00 -16.44 0.06
C ARG A 86 4.27 -15.15 0.37
N ARG A 87 4.16 -14.24 -0.61
CA ARG A 87 3.47 -12.94 -0.51
C ARG A 87 2.60 -12.77 -1.72
N VAL A 88 1.36 -12.37 -1.50
CA VAL A 88 0.38 -12.18 -2.57
C VAL A 88 -0.28 -10.82 -2.46
N TYR A 89 -0.71 -10.29 -3.59
CA TYR A 89 -1.44 -9.04 -3.64
C TYR A 89 -2.46 -9.05 -4.77
N VAL A 90 -3.52 -8.27 -4.59
CA VAL A 90 -4.53 -7.97 -5.62
C VAL A 90 -4.86 -6.50 -5.55
N GLN A 91 -4.95 -5.84 -6.70
CA GLN A 91 -5.38 -4.47 -6.85
C GLN A 91 -6.58 -4.42 -7.80
N LEU A 92 -7.72 -3.98 -7.28
CA LEU A 92 -8.90 -3.69 -8.04
C LEU A 92 -8.89 -2.20 -8.40
N LYS A 93 -9.33 -1.86 -9.61
CA LYS A 93 -9.40 -0.46 -10.04
C LYS A 93 -10.47 0.26 -9.22
N SER A 94 -10.10 1.36 -8.63
CA SER A 94 -11.00 2.33 -8.04
C SER A 94 -11.06 3.60 -8.91
N ASP A 95 -11.87 4.56 -8.53
CA ASP A 95 -11.97 5.81 -9.27
C ASP A 95 -10.65 6.58 -9.28
N ASP A 96 -10.30 7.12 -10.44
CA ASP A 96 -9.13 7.97 -10.57
C ASP A 96 -9.44 9.40 -10.14
N LEU A 97 -8.55 10.00 -9.38
CA LEU A 97 -8.58 11.42 -9.11
C LEU A 97 -7.88 12.19 -10.22
N LYS A 98 -8.60 13.13 -10.84
CA LYS A 98 -8.04 14.05 -11.82
C LYS A 98 -7.81 15.41 -11.16
N LEU A 99 -6.56 15.88 -11.18
CA LEU A 99 -6.14 17.19 -10.66
C LEU A 99 -5.46 17.97 -11.78
N GLY A 100 -6.22 18.82 -12.48
CA GLY A 100 -5.72 19.49 -13.66
C GLY A 100 -5.30 18.47 -14.73
N ASN A 101 -4.00 18.43 -15.07
CA ASN A 101 -3.42 17.48 -16.00
C ASN A 101 -2.93 16.18 -15.32
N ASP A 102 -2.91 16.14 -13.99
CA ASP A 102 -2.48 14.96 -13.24
C ASP A 102 -3.63 13.96 -13.06
N LYS A 103 -3.27 12.69 -13.19
CA LYS A 103 -4.14 11.56 -12.91
C LYS A 103 -3.53 10.72 -11.81
N ILE A 104 -4.20 10.68 -10.66
CA ILE A 104 -3.83 9.80 -9.55
C ILE A 104 -4.69 8.56 -9.64
N GLU A 105 -4.05 7.41 -9.87
CA GLU A 105 -4.78 6.15 -9.97
C GLU A 105 -5.16 5.66 -8.57
N GLY A 106 -6.45 5.37 -8.39
CA GLY A 106 -6.98 4.74 -7.18
C GLY A 106 -7.07 3.22 -7.32
N TYR A 107 -6.78 2.52 -6.25
CA TYR A 107 -6.89 1.07 -6.13
C TYR A 107 -7.52 0.67 -4.81
N LEU A 108 -8.36 -0.35 -4.83
CA LEU A 108 -8.65 -1.14 -3.64
C LEU A 108 -7.62 -2.27 -3.62
N THR A 109 -6.71 -2.21 -2.67
CA THR A 109 -5.56 -3.12 -2.57
C THR A 109 -5.76 -4.12 -1.44
N GLY A 110 -5.51 -5.39 -1.72
CA GLY A 110 -5.41 -6.46 -0.75
C GLY A 110 -4.02 -7.10 -0.77
N ILE A 111 -3.44 -7.30 0.40
CA ILE A 111 -2.12 -7.90 0.60
C ILE A 111 -2.23 -9.01 1.63
N ASN A 112 -1.58 -10.14 1.35
CA ASN A 112 -1.50 -11.27 2.24
C ASN A 112 -0.10 -11.91 2.21
N SER A 113 0.27 -12.67 3.23
CA SER A 113 1.48 -13.49 3.21
C SER A 113 1.24 -14.87 3.82
N PHE A 114 2.01 -15.86 3.39
CA PHE A 114 2.04 -17.21 3.93
C PHE A 114 3.31 -17.50 4.73
N ASP A 115 4.20 -16.50 4.86
CA ASP A 115 5.47 -16.59 5.59
C ASP A 115 5.50 -15.72 6.86
N GLY A 116 4.35 -15.15 7.24
CA GLY A 116 4.23 -14.28 8.41
C GLY A 116 4.94 -12.93 8.27
N SER A 117 5.47 -12.59 7.08
CA SER A 117 6.19 -11.32 6.85
C SER A 117 5.27 -10.10 6.84
N THR A 118 3.97 -10.30 6.55
CA THR A 118 2.93 -9.28 6.65
C THR A 118 1.68 -9.89 7.27
N SER A 119 0.85 -9.07 7.90
CA SER A 119 -0.54 -9.41 8.19
C SER A 119 -1.37 -9.36 6.91
N LEU A 120 -2.58 -9.90 6.93
CA LEU A 120 -3.60 -9.52 5.96
C LEU A 120 -3.82 -8.02 6.06
N ALA A 121 -3.69 -7.33 4.94
CA ALA A 121 -3.94 -5.89 4.87
C ALA A 121 -4.80 -5.57 3.64
N PHE A 122 -5.72 -4.63 3.77
CA PHE A 122 -6.54 -4.19 2.66
C PHE A 122 -7.08 -2.77 2.89
N GLY A 123 -7.42 -2.11 1.80
CA GLY A 123 -7.96 -0.75 1.81
C GLY A 123 -7.63 0.02 0.54
N PRO A 124 -8.02 1.31 0.48
CA PRO A 124 -7.64 2.19 -0.61
C PRO A 124 -6.13 2.41 -0.63
N SER A 125 -5.56 2.51 -1.83
CA SER A 125 -4.15 2.82 -2.06
C SER A 125 -3.98 3.50 -3.42
N ASN A 126 -2.99 4.37 -3.53
CA ASN A 126 -2.58 4.98 -4.79
C ASN A 126 -1.24 4.42 -5.30
N ILE A 127 -0.70 3.41 -4.63
CA ILE A 127 0.59 2.81 -4.98
C ILE A 127 0.36 1.61 -5.90
N THR A 128 0.88 1.69 -7.12
CA THR A 128 0.92 0.55 -8.05
C THR A 128 1.99 -0.45 -7.62
N ILE A 129 1.58 -1.66 -7.27
CA ILE A 129 2.52 -2.72 -6.86
C ILE A 129 3.16 -3.34 -8.11
N SER A 130 4.48 -3.19 -8.23
CA SER A 130 5.29 -3.75 -9.34
C SER A 130 6.54 -4.50 -8.88
N CYS A 131 6.95 -4.29 -7.64
CA CYS A 131 8.13 -4.92 -7.05
C CYS A 131 7.96 -5.02 -5.53
N MET A 132 8.93 -5.64 -4.86
CA MET A 132 8.90 -5.79 -3.39
C MET A 132 8.91 -4.46 -2.64
N ASN A 133 9.56 -3.43 -3.17
CA ASN A 133 9.57 -2.11 -2.52
C ASN A 133 8.18 -1.47 -2.55
N SER A 134 7.53 -1.44 -3.72
CA SER A 134 6.15 -0.92 -3.84
C SER A 134 5.13 -1.80 -3.09
N PHE A 135 5.37 -3.12 -2.98
CA PHE A 135 4.56 -3.98 -2.13
C PHE A 135 4.59 -3.54 -0.65
N PHE A 136 5.79 -3.33 -0.09
CA PHE A 136 5.89 -2.88 1.29
C PHE A 136 5.46 -1.42 1.49
N ALA A 137 5.62 -0.56 0.49
CA ALA A 137 5.10 0.80 0.52
C ALA A 137 3.56 0.77 0.60
N ALA A 138 2.89 0.02 -0.27
CA ALA A 138 1.44 -0.18 -0.23
C ALA A 138 1.01 -0.81 1.11
N PHE A 139 1.70 -1.85 1.59
CA PHE A 139 1.38 -2.46 2.88
C PHE A 139 1.44 -1.47 4.05
N LYS A 140 2.39 -0.53 4.05
CA LYS A 140 2.49 0.50 5.10
C LYS A 140 1.33 1.49 5.04
N GLU A 141 0.91 1.85 3.83
CA GLU A 141 -0.20 2.79 3.60
C GLU A 141 -1.56 2.22 4.06
N LEU A 142 -1.77 0.91 3.86
CA LEU A 142 -3.03 0.28 4.23
C LEU A 142 -3.28 0.33 5.74
N ASP A 143 -4.41 0.90 6.14
CA ASP A 143 -4.78 1.07 7.55
C ASP A 143 -5.34 -0.20 8.18
N THR A 144 -6.06 -1.01 7.41
CA THR A 144 -6.63 -2.25 7.92
C THR A 144 -5.63 -3.37 7.87
N LYS A 145 -5.23 -3.86 9.05
CA LYS A 145 -4.26 -4.96 9.22
C LYS A 145 -4.77 -5.98 10.23
N ILE A 146 -4.89 -7.23 9.80
CA ILE A 146 -5.39 -8.35 10.61
C ILE A 146 -4.33 -9.43 10.69
N ARG A 147 -3.95 -9.81 11.91
CA ARG A 147 -2.96 -10.88 12.15
C ARG A 147 -3.54 -12.25 11.82
N HIS A 148 -2.71 -13.12 11.30
CA HIS A 148 -3.01 -14.52 10.97
C HIS A 148 -3.14 -15.38 12.25
N THR A 149 -4.29 -15.33 12.89
CA THR A 149 -4.62 -16.11 14.11
C THR A 149 -5.87 -16.94 13.86
N LYS A 150 -6.10 -17.94 14.70
CA LYS A 150 -7.29 -18.81 14.62
C LYS A 150 -8.63 -18.04 14.58
N ASN A 151 -8.67 -16.84 15.17
CA ASN A 151 -9.86 -15.97 15.19
C ASN A 151 -9.87 -14.92 14.07
N MET A 152 -9.02 -15.09 13.05
CA MET A 152 -8.85 -14.11 11.98
C MET A 152 -10.15 -13.87 11.21
N THR A 153 -10.89 -14.91 10.88
CA THR A 153 -12.16 -14.84 10.13
C THR A 153 -13.21 -13.99 10.86
N ILE A 154 -13.31 -14.12 12.18
CA ILE A 154 -14.21 -13.28 12.99
C ILE A 154 -13.82 -11.81 12.89
N LYS A 155 -12.51 -11.50 12.96
CA LYS A 155 -12.01 -10.13 12.84
C LYS A 155 -12.23 -9.56 11.44
N VAL A 156 -12.09 -10.38 10.40
CA VAL A 156 -12.43 -10.00 9.02
C VAL A 156 -13.90 -9.61 8.93
N ASP A 157 -14.80 -10.40 9.51
CA ASP A 157 -16.24 -10.09 9.51
C ASP A 157 -16.58 -8.82 10.29
N GLU A 158 -15.92 -8.57 11.42
CA GLU A 158 -16.09 -7.32 12.19
C GLU A 158 -15.65 -6.10 11.37
N VAL A 159 -14.52 -6.21 10.69
CA VAL A 159 -14.01 -5.16 9.82
C VAL A 159 -14.93 -4.97 8.63
N CYS A 160 -15.39 -6.03 7.96
CA CYS A 160 -16.33 -5.92 6.85
C CYS A 160 -17.61 -5.16 7.21
N ARG A 161 -18.10 -5.27 8.43
CA ARG A 161 -19.22 -4.46 8.91
C ARG A 161 -18.88 -2.97 9.09
N SER A 162 -17.60 -2.64 9.19
CA SER A 162 -17.11 -1.26 9.32
C SER A 162 -16.78 -0.61 7.98
N LEU A 163 -16.97 -1.32 6.87
CA LEU A 163 -16.46 -0.98 5.54
C LEU A 163 -17.23 0.11 4.79
N GLU A 164 -18.42 0.50 5.27
CA GLU A 164 -19.04 1.76 4.81
C GLU A 164 -18.09 2.95 4.97
N LYS A 165 -17.16 2.85 5.95
CA LYS A 165 -16.12 3.86 6.18
C LYS A 165 -15.00 3.89 5.16
N LEU A 166 -14.75 2.83 4.36
CA LEU A 166 -13.64 2.83 3.40
C LEU A 166 -13.91 3.74 2.20
N LYS A 167 -15.15 3.80 1.70
CA LYS A 167 -15.54 4.77 0.69
C LYS A 167 -15.42 6.20 1.23
N ASP A 168 -15.77 6.40 2.49
CA ASP A 168 -15.64 7.70 3.15
C ASP A 168 -14.16 8.11 3.29
N GLN A 169 -13.25 7.16 3.60
CA GLN A 169 -11.82 7.44 3.69
C GLN A 169 -11.20 7.79 2.33
N GLU A 170 -11.54 7.06 1.27
CA GLU A 170 -11.10 7.38 -0.09
C GLU A 170 -11.59 8.77 -0.52
N GLN A 171 -12.85 9.07 -0.25
CA GLN A 171 -13.41 10.40 -0.52
C GLN A 171 -12.73 11.50 0.28
N ILE A 172 -12.39 11.26 1.56
CA ILE A 172 -11.65 12.21 2.39
C ILE A 172 -10.25 12.47 1.82
N ILE A 173 -9.53 11.42 1.40
CA ILE A 173 -8.22 11.56 0.78
C ILE A 173 -8.33 12.40 -0.50
N PHE A 174 -9.28 12.09 -1.36
CA PHE A 174 -9.50 12.84 -2.61
C PHE A 174 -9.91 14.29 -2.34
N GLU A 175 -10.76 14.52 -1.36
CA GLU A 175 -11.16 15.87 -0.97
C GLU A 175 -9.97 16.67 -0.43
N ASN A 176 -9.11 16.06 0.40
CA ASN A 176 -7.89 16.71 0.91
C ASN A 176 -6.92 17.05 -0.24
N ILE A 177 -6.72 16.15 -1.20
CA ILE A 177 -5.87 16.42 -2.36
C ILE A 177 -6.49 17.53 -3.22
N ARG A 178 -7.81 17.51 -3.43
CA ARG A 178 -8.52 18.59 -4.13
C ARG A 178 -8.33 19.92 -3.45
N GLN A 179 -8.52 19.99 -2.14
CA GLN A 179 -8.30 21.21 -1.36
C GLN A 179 -6.85 21.72 -1.48
N LEU A 180 -5.87 20.82 -1.42
CA LEU A 180 -4.47 21.19 -1.65
C LEU A 180 -4.25 21.75 -3.07
N SER A 181 -4.92 21.19 -4.09
CA SER A 181 -4.79 21.66 -5.48
C SER A 181 -5.48 23.02 -5.73
N GLU A 182 -6.51 23.32 -4.98
CA GLU A 182 -7.25 24.59 -5.06
C GLU A 182 -6.64 25.69 -4.18
N THR A 183 -5.81 25.32 -3.20
CA THR A 183 -5.19 26.26 -2.27
C THR A 183 -3.87 26.76 -2.79
N ARG A 184 -3.79 28.06 -3.07
CA ARG A 184 -2.53 28.72 -3.41
C ARG A 184 -1.70 28.95 -2.16
N PHE A 185 -0.40 29.01 -2.32
CA PHE A 185 0.53 29.40 -1.27
C PHE A 185 1.31 30.63 -1.71
N ASP A 186 1.82 31.38 -0.76
CA ASP A 186 2.71 32.51 -0.97
C ASP A 186 4.18 32.13 -0.67
N ASP A 187 5.10 33.03 -1.00
CA ASP A 187 6.52 32.81 -0.74
C ASP A 187 6.85 32.67 0.74
N VAL A 188 6.02 33.22 1.64
CA VAL A 188 6.19 33.09 3.10
C VAL A 188 5.92 31.66 3.55
N ILE A 189 4.84 31.05 3.04
CA ILE A 189 4.50 29.64 3.31
C ILE A 189 5.58 28.74 2.73
N LYS A 190 6.00 28.97 1.48
CA LYS A 190 7.07 28.22 0.80
C LYS A 190 8.37 28.27 1.61
N ASP A 191 8.82 29.44 2.00
CA ASP A 191 10.05 29.65 2.79
C ASP A 191 9.97 28.90 4.14
N ARG A 192 8.86 29.03 4.85
CA ARG A 192 8.63 28.34 6.12
C ARG A 192 8.69 26.82 6.00
N VAL A 193 8.06 26.27 4.95
CA VAL A 193 8.06 24.83 4.68
C VAL A 193 9.47 24.35 4.34
N VAL A 194 10.18 25.06 3.48
CA VAL A 194 11.56 24.74 3.11
C VAL A 194 12.49 24.79 4.32
N LYS A 195 12.40 25.84 5.14
CA LYS A 195 13.18 25.94 6.38
C LYS A 195 12.91 24.77 7.33
N SER A 196 11.64 24.38 7.48
CA SER A 196 11.28 23.23 8.30
C SER A 196 11.85 21.93 7.74
N LEU A 197 11.77 21.69 6.42
CA LEU A 197 12.28 20.49 5.76
C LEU A 197 13.79 20.31 5.96
N PHE A 198 14.54 21.42 5.92
CA PHE A 198 16.01 21.41 6.05
C PHE A 198 16.50 21.70 7.49
N ASN A 199 15.61 21.75 8.48
CA ASN A 199 15.92 22.08 9.87
C ASN A 199 16.66 23.41 10.02
N VAL A 200 16.30 24.42 9.24
CA VAL A 200 16.84 25.78 9.29
C VAL A 200 15.96 26.64 10.21
N LYS A 201 16.57 27.50 11.03
CA LYS A 201 15.81 28.41 11.89
C LYS A 201 15.04 29.42 11.05
N GLN A 202 13.86 29.82 11.52
CA GLN A 202 12.97 30.71 10.76
C GLN A 202 13.56 32.11 10.50
N GLU A 203 14.46 32.57 11.36
CA GLU A 203 15.11 33.87 11.26
C GLU A 203 16.21 33.94 10.18
N VAL A 204 16.67 32.78 9.69
CA VAL A 204 17.73 32.69 8.67
C VAL A 204 17.15 33.07 7.30
N ASP A 205 17.80 33.97 6.59
CA ASP A 205 17.50 34.21 5.18
C ASP A 205 18.22 33.17 4.31
N LEU A 206 17.44 32.34 3.60
CA LEU A 206 17.98 31.30 2.71
C LEU A 206 18.71 31.87 1.49
N ASN A 207 18.47 33.13 1.15
CA ASN A 207 19.14 33.85 0.05
C ASN A 207 20.42 34.56 0.51
N ASP A 208 20.64 34.67 1.82
CA ASP A 208 21.84 35.29 2.36
C ASP A 208 23.02 34.31 2.31
N GLU A 209 24.05 34.70 1.55
CA GLU A 209 25.23 33.85 1.34
C GLU A 209 26.07 33.66 2.61
N GLU A 210 26.02 34.59 3.55
CA GLU A 210 26.76 34.53 4.82
C GLU A 210 26.07 33.65 5.86
N GLN A 211 24.75 33.53 5.78
CA GLN A 211 23.94 32.74 6.71
C GLN A 211 23.77 31.28 6.32
N THR A 212 24.10 30.91 5.06
CA THR A 212 23.88 29.57 4.53
C THR A 212 25.18 28.84 4.20
N SER A 213 25.34 27.60 4.73
CA SER A 213 26.53 26.79 4.43
C SER A 213 26.48 26.27 2.97
N THR A 214 27.65 26.01 2.37
CA THR A 214 27.76 25.46 1.01
C THR A 214 27.00 24.14 0.86
N GLN A 215 26.98 23.29 1.91
CA GLN A 215 26.23 22.04 1.88
C GLN A 215 24.72 22.28 1.83
N LEU A 216 24.21 23.24 2.58
CA LEU A 216 22.80 23.61 2.56
C LEU A 216 22.41 24.18 1.20
N LYS A 217 23.24 25.10 0.63
CA LYS A 217 23.03 25.66 -0.71
C LYS A 217 22.87 24.56 -1.78
N ASN A 218 23.77 23.56 -1.77
CA ASN A 218 23.71 22.45 -2.72
C ASN A 218 22.44 21.61 -2.57
N LYS A 219 21.99 21.38 -1.33
CA LYS A 219 20.72 20.65 -1.07
C LYS A 219 19.52 21.46 -1.53
N LEU A 220 19.48 22.75 -1.20
CA LEU A 220 18.41 23.65 -1.63
C LEU A 220 18.32 23.76 -3.16
N SER A 221 19.45 23.86 -3.86
CA SER A 221 19.48 23.93 -5.31
C SER A 221 18.83 22.68 -5.95
N ARG A 222 19.14 21.48 -5.46
CA ARG A 222 18.53 20.24 -5.93
C ARG A 222 17.04 20.20 -5.64
N PHE A 223 16.67 20.52 -4.41
CA PHE A 223 15.28 20.59 -4.00
C PHE A 223 14.46 21.55 -4.87
N TYR A 224 14.98 22.76 -5.14
CA TYR A 224 14.27 23.74 -5.96
C TYR A 224 14.13 23.33 -7.42
N ILE A 225 15.05 22.53 -7.97
CA ILE A 225 14.90 21.94 -9.31
C ILE A 225 13.69 21.02 -9.32
N ASP A 226 13.62 20.09 -8.35
CA ASP A 226 12.51 19.14 -8.25
C ASP A 226 11.19 19.85 -7.95
N LEU A 227 11.19 20.79 -7.01
CA LEU A 227 10.00 21.58 -6.65
C LEU A 227 9.47 22.37 -7.85
N ASN A 228 10.34 23.09 -8.57
CA ASN A 228 9.92 23.89 -9.73
C ASN A 228 9.36 22.99 -10.84
N GLY A 229 9.92 21.80 -11.04
CA GLY A 229 9.37 20.81 -11.99
C GLY A 229 7.96 20.37 -11.61
N GLU A 230 7.71 20.10 -10.33
CA GLU A 230 6.38 19.72 -9.84
C GLU A 230 5.38 20.90 -9.90
N LEU A 231 5.80 22.11 -9.54
CA LEU A 231 4.97 23.31 -9.64
C LEU A 231 4.58 23.63 -11.08
N GLN A 232 5.48 23.44 -12.05
CA GLN A 232 5.15 23.61 -13.47
C GLN A 232 4.11 22.61 -13.97
N GLN A 233 4.13 21.37 -13.46
CA GLN A 233 3.20 20.31 -13.86
C GLN A 233 1.85 20.42 -13.13
N LYS A 234 1.86 20.72 -11.85
CA LYS A 234 0.71 20.62 -10.93
C LYS A 234 0.11 21.98 -10.55
N GLY A 235 0.81 23.07 -10.89
CA GLY A 235 0.42 24.44 -10.57
C GLY A 235 1.00 24.97 -9.25
N ASP A 236 0.97 26.31 -9.09
CA ASP A 236 1.42 27.02 -7.89
C ASP A 236 0.38 26.91 -6.77
N ASN A 237 0.21 25.70 -6.25
CA ASN A 237 -0.72 25.35 -5.22
C ASN A 237 -0.08 24.40 -4.20
N LEU A 238 -0.76 24.15 -3.08
CA LEU A 238 -0.23 23.30 -2.02
C LEU A 238 0.00 21.86 -2.48
N TRP A 239 -0.73 21.37 -3.49
CA TRP A 239 -0.49 20.04 -4.07
C TRP A 239 0.85 19.98 -4.81
N GLY A 240 1.17 20.98 -5.62
CA GLY A 240 2.49 21.11 -6.28
C GLY A 240 3.62 21.21 -5.27
N LEU A 241 3.44 21.99 -4.22
CA LEU A 241 4.42 22.13 -3.14
C LEU A 241 4.64 20.81 -2.40
N PHE A 242 3.56 20.11 -2.01
CA PHE A 242 3.60 18.79 -1.38
C PHE A 242 4.31 17.75 -2.25
N SER A 243 3.98 17.73 -3.55
CA SER A 243 4.61 16.82 -4.50
C SER A 243 6.11 17.06 -4.65
N GLY A 244 6.55 18.32 -4.68
CA GLY A 244 7.97 18.67 -4.70
C GLY A 244 8.72 18.23 -3.45
N ILE A 245 8.07 18.31 -2.27
CA ILE A 245 8.63 17.84 -1.00
C ILE A 245 8.78 16.33 -0.98
N THR A 246 7.79 15.60 -1.48
CA THR A 246 7.79 14.13 -1.45
C THR A 246 8.66 13.48 -2.52
N LYS A 247 9.00 14.24 -3.57
CA LYS A 247 9.91 13.79 -4.63
C LYS A 247 11.38 13.89 -4.22
N TYR A 248 11.73 14.94 -3.42
CA TYR A 248 13.07 15.15 -2.88
C TYR A 248 13.45 14.11 -1.81
#